data_c3de467aa56cb628bbecd4921602b072
#
_entry.id   c3de467aa56cb628bbecd4921602b072
#
_cell.length_a   1.000
_cell.length_b   1.000
_cell.length_c   1.000
_cell.angle_alpha   90.00
_cell.angle_beta   90.00
_cell.angle_gamma   90.00
#
_symmetry.space_group_name_H-M   'P 1'
#
loop_
_entity.id
_entity.type
_entity.pdbx_description
1 polymer ?
#
loop_
_entity_poly.entity_id
_entity_poly.type
_entity_poly.pdbx_seq_one_letter_code
_entity_poly.pdbx_strand_id
1 'polypeptide(L)'
;LSMGGYGAMIHGLNHPERFAAIGAFSAAIGTEDEQEKNKLQDGPFDPYGLIRKNVAEGKKIPPVYFSCGMQDMLWEKVCHYEKFMEENGVDVTWVPVDGFRHEWRFWNLQIEKFLEWIARTDAYAADQKQHRSV
;
A
#
# COMPACT_ATOMS: atom_id res chain seq x y z
N LEU A 1 -7.44 -5.18 2.00
CA LEU A 1 -6.95 -5.86 3.19
C LEU A 1 -6.48 -7.27 2.86
N SER A 2 -5.48 -7.77 3.59
CA SER A 2 -4.91 -9.10 3.42
C SER A 2 -4.54 -9.40 1.96
N MET A 3 -5.09 -10.45 1.33
CA MET A 3 -4.90 -10.70 -0.11
C MET A 3 -5.39 -9.52 -0.96
N GLY A 4 -6.43 -8.83 -0.52
CA GLY A 4 -6.89 -7.59 -1.16
C GLY A 4 -5.84 -6.48 -1.09
N GLY A 5 -5.05 -6.41 -0.03
CA GLY A 5 -3.92 -5.49 0.08
C GLY A 5 -2.82 -5.81 -0.93
N TYR A 6 -2.52 -7.08 -1.09
CA TYR A 6 -1.62 -7.55 -2.15
C TYR A 6 -2.18 -7.15 -3.53
N GLY A 7 -3.47 -7.43 -3.77
CA GLY A 7 -4.13 -7.07 -5.03
C GLY A 7 -4.11 -5.57 -5.29
N ALA A 8 -4.33 -4.74 -4.28
CA ALA A 8 -4.28 -3.29 -4.41
C ALA A 8 -2.90 -2.82 -4.87
N MET A 9 -1.83 -3.38 -4.29
CA MET A 9 -0.46 -3.08 -4.72
C MET A 9 -0.21 -3.52 -6.16
N ILE A 10 -0.62 -4.75 -6.50
CA ILE A 10 -0.43 -5.29 -7.86
C ILE A 10 -1.13 -4.44 -8.91
N HIS A 11 -2.40 -4.08 -8.69
CA HIS A 11 -3.15 -3.24 -9.62
C HIS A 11 -2.59 -1.83 -9.71
N GLY A 12 -2.29 -1.22 -8.58
CA GLY A 12 -1.73 0.13 -8.53
C GLY A 12 -0.37 0.24 -9.18
N LEU A 13 0.46 -0.78 -9.05
CA LEU A 13 1.80 -0.80 -9.63
C LEU A 13 1.82 -1.18 -11.13
N ASN A 14 0.86 -2.01 -11.58
CA ASN A 14 0.73 -2.33 -13.00
C ASN A 14 0.11 -1.17 -13.79
N HIS A 15 -0.73 -0.35 -13.16
CA HIS A 15 -1.45 0.74 -13.81
C HIS A 15 -1.34 2.03 -13.00
N PRO A 16 -0.11 2.52 -12.73
CA PRO A 16 0.07 3.66 -11.82
C PRO A 16 -0.62 4.94 -12.31
N GLU A 17 -0.82 5.09 -13.61
CA GLU A 17 -1.47 6.24 -14.23
C GLU A 17 -3.00 6.28 -13.97
N ARG A 18 -3.59 5.18 -13.52
CA ARG A 18 -5.04 5.05 -13.32
C ARG A 18 -5.50 5.33 -11.88
N PHE A 19 -4.56 5.41 -10.95
CA PHE A 19 -4.90 5.51 -9.53
C PHE A 19 -4.24 6.74 -8.89
N ALA A 20 -5.03 7.47 -8.11
CA ALA A 20 -4.54 8.64 -7.36
C ALA A 20 -3.79 8.24 -6.09
N ALA A 21 -4.12 7.07 -5.53
CA ALA A 21 -3.52 6.55 -4.30
C ALA A 21 -3.73 5.05 -4.19
N ILE A 22 -2.95 4.40 -3.35
CA ILE A 22 -3.08 2.98 -3.02
C ILE A 22 -3.21 2.85 -1.51
N GLY A 23 -4.24 2.14 -1.04
CA GLY A 23 -4.39 1.78 0.37
C GLY A 23 -4.28 0.28 0.55
N ALA A 24 -3.35 -0.17 1.38
CA ALA A 24 -3.15 -1.58 1.65
C ALA A 24 -3.02 -1.82 3.16
N PHE A 25 -3.90 -2.67 3.68
CA PHE A 25 -3.98 -2.96 5.12
C PHE A 25 -3.67 -4.44 5.37
N SER A 26 -2.70 -4.73 6.22
CA SER A 26 -2.27 -6.10 6.52
C SER A 26 -2.01 -6.89 5.24
N ALA A 27 -1.26 -6.32 4.32
CA ALA A 27 -1.09 -6.87 2.97
C ALA A 27 -0.37 -8.22 3.00
N ALA A 28 -0.95 -9.22 2.33
CA ALA A 28 -0.37 -10.55 2.22
C ALA A 28 0.72 -10.59 1.13
N ILE A 29 1.81 -9.87 1.37
CA ILE A 29 2.95 -9.78 0.46
C ILE A 29 4.09 -10.60 1.06
N GLY A 30 4.59 -11.59 0.32
CA GLY A 30 5.72 -12.40 0.73
C GLY A 30 7.04 -11.64 0.65
N THR A 31 8.14 -12.31 0.99
CA THR A 31 9.49 -11.79 0.82
C THR A 31 9.95 -11.94 -0.63
N GLU A 32 11.06 -11.28 -0.98
CA GLU A 32 11.65 -11.45 -2.30
C GLU A 32 12.05 -12.89 -2.58
N ASP A 33 12.60 -13.59 -1.58
CA ASP A 33 12.95 -14.99 -1.69
C ASP A 33 11.73 -15.88 -1.98
N GLU A 34 10.59 -15.57 -1.36
CA GLU A 34 9.34 -16.27 -1.63
C GLU A 34 8.86 -16.04 -3.06
N GLN A 35 9.02 -14.82 -3.58
CA GLN A 35 8.66 -14.50 -4.97
C GLN A 35 9.50 -15.32 -5.95
N GLU A 36 10.80 -15.42 -5.71
CA GLU A 36 11.71 -16.22 -6.53
C GLU A 36 11.34 -17.70 -6.46
N LYS A 37 11.13 -18.22 -5.26
CA LYS A 37 10.79 -19.62 -5.03
C LYS A 37 9.48 -20.01 -5.71
N ASN A 38 8.51 -19.09 -5.73
CA ASN A 38 7.21 -19.31 -6.36
C ASN A 38 7.20 -18.94 -7.86
N LYS A 39 8.35 -18.62 -8.43
CA LYS A 39 8.52 -18.27 -9.86
C LYS A 39 7.69 -17.04 -10.27
N LEU A 40 7.47 -16.11 -9.36
CA LEU A 40 6.76 -14.86 -9.61
C LEU A 40 7.70 -13.69 -9.85
N GLN A 41 9.00 -13.88 -9.62
CA GLN A 41 10.02 -12.83 -9.71
C GLN A 41 9.99 -12.13 -11.06
N ASP A 42 9.96 -10.80 -11.00
CA ASP A 42 9.94 -9.88 -12.15
C ASP A 42 8.73 -10.04 -13.09
N GLY A 43 7.72 -10.80 -12.67
CA GLY A 43 6.47 -10.92 -13.40
C GLY A 43 5.41 -9.92 -12.95
N PRO A 44 4.20 -9.97 -13.57
CA PRO A 44 3.13 -9.00 -13.29
C PRO A 44 2.50 -9.15 -11.91
N PHE A 45 2.86 -10.17 -11.15
CA PHE A 45 2.36 -10.43 -9.80
C PHE A 45 3.46 -10.30 -8.75
N ASP A 46 4.62 -9.73 -9.11
CA ASP A 46 5.72 -9.49 -8.19
C ASP A 46 5.73 -8.02 -7.74
N PRO A 47 5.26 -7.72 -6.52
CA PRO A 47 5.19 -6.34 -6.06
C PRO A 47 6.57 -5.68 -5.90
N TYR A 48 7.63 -6.45 -5.70
CA TYR A 48 9.01 -5.93 -5.66
C TYR A 48 9.50 -5.55 -7.06
N GLY A 49 9.37 -6.47 -7.99
CA GLY A 49 9.78 -6.25 -9.38
C GLY A 49 9.01 -5.12 -10.04
N LEU A 50 7.73 -4.98 -9.73
CA LEU A 50 6.90 -3.89 -10.26
C LEU A 50 7.37 -2.52 -9.77
N ILE A 51 7.79 -2.39 -8.52
CA ILE A 51 8.38 -1.14 -8.01
C ILE A 51 9.67 -0.84 -8.76
N ARG A 52 10.58 -1.80 -8.86
CA ARG A 52 11.84 -1.62 -9.59
C ARG A 52 11.60 -1.19 -11.04
N LYS A 53 10.65 -1.82 -11.70
CA LYS A 53 10.28 -1.51 -13.09
C LYS A 53 9.76 -0.08 -13.24
N ASN A 54 8.81 0.34 -12.40
CA ASN A 54 8.26 1.68 -12.44
C ASN A 54 9.33 2.74 -12.19
N VAL A 55 10.19 2.53 -11.21
CA VAL A 55 11.30 3.44 -10.89
C VAL A 55 12.26 3.54 -12.08
N ALA A 56 12.65 2.40 -12.68
CA ALA A 56 13.55 2.37 -13.82
C ALA A 56 12.97 3.06 -15.07
N GLU A 57 11.66 2.96 -15.26
CA GLU A 57 10.95 3.60 -16.39
C GLU A 57 10.57 5.06 -16.11
N GLY A 58 10.88 5.58 -14.92
CA GLY A 58 10.53 6.95 -14.53
C GLY A 58 9.03 7.18 -14.36
N LYS A 59 8.24 6.13 -14.15
CA LYS A 59 6.80 6.24 -13.92
C LYS A 59 6.52 6.63 -12.48
N LYS A 60 5.60 7.55 -12.29
CA LYS A 60 5.19 7.99 -10.96
C LYS A 60 4.31 6.94 -10.31
N ILE A 61 4.78 6.38 -9.19
CA ILE A 61 4.00 5.47 -8.36
C ILE A 61 3.02 6.30 -7.52
N PRO A 62 1.72 5.94 -7.45
CA PRO A 62 0.79 6.64 -6.59
C PRO A 62 1.24 6.62 -5.13
N PRO A 63 0.91 7.65 -4.33
CA PRO A 63 1.18 7.61 -2.90
C PRO A 63 0.47 6.42 -2.26
N VAL A 64 1.15 5.76 -1.33
CA VAL A 64 0.70 4.52 -0.70
C VAL A 64 0.42 4.77 0.78
N TYR A 65 -0.79 4.44 1.21
CA TYR A 65 -1.13 4.31 2.63
C TYR A 65 -0.99 2.83 3.00
N PHE A 66 -0.02 2.53 3.85
CA PHE A 66 0.35 1.15 4.17
C PHE A 66 0.26 0.95 5.68
N SER A 67 -0.59 0.02 6.12
CA SER A 67 -0.80 -0.17 7.55
C SER A 67 -0.87 -1.65 7.93
N CYS A 68 -0.49 -1.93 9.18
CA CYS A 68 -0.53 -3.28 9.74
C CYS A 68 -0.61 -3.21 11.26
N GLY A 69 -1.36 -4.14 11.85
CA GLY A 69 -1.33 -4.36 13.29
C GLY A 69 0.01 -4.98 13.70
N MET A 70 0.57 -4.51 14.80
CA MET A 70 1.88 -4.98 15.25
C MET A 70 1.87 -6.43 15.75
N GLN A 71 0.70 -6.97 16.08
CA GLN A 71 0.51 -8.36 16.49
C GLN A 71 -0.01 -9.26 15.36
N ASP A 72 -0.08 -8.74 14.14
CA ASP A 72 -0.45 -9.50 12.95
C ASP A 72 0.61 -10.55 12.62
N MET A 73 0.18 -11.74 12.21
CA MET A 73 1.09 -12.81 11.79
C MET A 73 1.93 -12.43 10.56
N LEU A 74 1.48 -11.45 9.77
CA LEU A 74 2.19 -10.94 8.58
C LEU A 74 3.11 -9.76 8.90
N TRP A 75 3.20 -9.34 10.17
CA TRP A 75 3.92 -8.12 10.57
C TRP A 75 5.34 -8.03 10.00
N GLU A 76 6.12 -9.10 10.15
CA GLU A 76 7.52 -9.08 9.67
C GLU A 76 7.60 -8.91 8.15
N LYS A 77 6.73 -9.60 7.42
CA LYS A 77 6.68 -9.51 5.95
C LYS A 77 6.21 -8.13 5.50
N VAL A 78 5.23 -7.57 6.18
CA VAL A 78 4.72 -6.22 5.90
C VAL A 78 5.82 -5.19 6.14
N CYS A 79 6.54 -5.28 7.27
CA CYS A 79 7.67 -4.38 7.56
C CYS A 79 8.76 -4.49 6.50
N HIS A 80 9.06 -5.69 6.03
CA HIS A 80 10.06 -5.92 4.99
C HIS A 80 9.69 -5.20 3.68
N TYR A 81 8.45 -5.33 3.25
CA TYR A 81 7.99 -4.67 2.02
C TYR A 81 7.91 -3.15 2.19
N GLU A 82 7.46 -2.67 3.34
CA GLU A 82 7.40 -1.24 3.65
C GLU A 82 8.80 -0.60 3.54
N LYS A 83 9.78 -1.23 4.15
CA LYS A 83 11.17 -0.78 4.07
C LYS A 83 11.68 -0.77 2.62
N PHE A 84 11.37 -1.80 1.87
CA PHE A 84 11.73 -1.87 0.44
C PHE A 84 11.11 -0.70 -0.34
N MET A 85 9.85 -0.38 -0.09
CA MET A 85 9.19 0.77 -0.73
C MET A 85 9.92 2.08 -0.42
N GLU A 86 10.25 2.33 0.85
CA GLU A 86 10.98 3.54 1.25
C GLU A 86 12.36 3.61 0.60
N GLU A 87 13.09 2.53 0.57
CA GLU A 87 14.42 2.45 -0.04
C GLU A 87 14.40 2.72 -1.56
N ASN A 88 13.26 2.49 -2.19
CA ASN A 88 13.08 2.74 -3.63
C ASN A 88 12.37 4.06 -3.94
N GLY A 89 12.23 4.94 -2.96
CA GLY A 89 11.69 6.28 -3.14
C GLY A 89 10.18 6.37 -3.34
N VAL A 90 9.43 5.33 -2.95
CA VAL A 90 7.98 5.34 -2.97
C VAL A 90 7.46 6.26 -1.85
N ASP A 91 6.45 7.07 -2.17
CA ASP A 91 5.80 7.91 -1.17
C ASP A 91 4.87 7.04 -0.32
N VAL A 92 5.35 6.61 0.84
CA VAL A 92 4.62 5.72 1.75
C VAL A 92 4.23 6.48 3.02
N THR A 93 2.95 6.41 3.34
CA THR A 93 2.45 6.75 4.68
C THR A 93 2.34 5.43 5.45
N TRP A 94 3.32 5.19 6.32
CA TRP A 94 3.40 3.96 7.11
C TRP A 94 2.68 4.11 8.44
N VAL A 95 1.70 3.24 8.69
CA VAL A 95 0.84 3.31 9.88
C VAL A 95 0.84 1.96 10.61
N PRO A 96 1.88 1.69 11.42
CA PRO A 96 1.87 0.54 12.32
C PRO A 96 0.98 0.85 13.55
N VAL A 97 0.18 -0.11 13.98
CA VAL A 97 -0.73 0.09 15.12
C VAL A 97 -0.58 -1.05 16.11
N ASP A 98 -0.19 -0.71 17.35
CA ASP A 98 -0.08 -1.69 18.43
C ASP A 98 -1.48 -2.14 18.90
N GLY A 99 -1.56 -3.38 19.38
CA GLY A 99 -2.79 -3.93 19.95
C GLY A 99 -3.71 -4.62 18.94
N PHE A 100 -3.27 -4.80 17.69
CA PHE A 100 -4.09 -5.42 16.65
C PHE A 100 -3.40 -6.60 15.98
N ARG A 101 -4.19 -7.62 15.73
CA ARG A 101 -3.83 -8.79 14.94
C ARG A 101 -4.38 -8.66 13.51
N HIS A 102 -4.40 -9.76 12.78
CA HIS A 102 -5.02 -9.87 11.45
C HIS A 102 -6.53 -10.00 11.64
N GLU A 103 -7.25 -8.87 11.74
CA GLU A 103 -8.63 -8.87 12.23
C GLU A 103 -9.46 -7.71 11.67
N TRP A 104 -10.78 -7.93 11.58
CA TRP A 104 -11.73 -6.95 11.09
C TRP A 104 -11.77 -5.66 11.91
N ARG A 105 -11.59 -5.74 13.22
CA ARG A 105 -11.55 -4.57 14.11
C ARG A 105 -10.48 -3.58 13.66
N PHE A 106 -9.32 -4.07 13.26
CA PHE A 106 -8.23 -3.27 12.71
C PHE A 106 -8.60 -2.68 11.35
N TRP A 107 -9.14 -3.51 10.44
CA TRP A 107 -9.46 -3.07 9.07
C TRP A 107 -10.57 -2.03 9.05
N ASN A 108 -11.59 -2.16 9.90
CA ASN A 108 -12.64 -1.15 10.04
C ASN A 108 -12.08 0.19 10.48
N LEU A 109 -11.14 0.19 11.42
CA LEU A 109 -10.46 1.41 11.86
C LEU A 109 -9.63 2.01 10.74
N GLN A 110 -8.89 1.19 10.02
CA GLN A 110 -7.97 1.67 8.99
C GLN A 110 -8.67 2.20 7.74
N ILE A 111 -9.83 1.66 7.37
CA ILE A 111 -10.56 2.22 6.22
C ILE A 111 -11.04 3.64 6.52
N GLU A 112 -11.46 3.95 7.73
CA GLU A 112 -11.80 5.31 8.14
C GLU A 112 -10.60 6.24 8.03
N LYS A 113 -9.46 5.82 8.55
CA LYS A 113 -8.21 6.59 8.50
C LYS A 113 -7.74 6.81 7.08
N PHE A 114 -7.83 5.80 6.24
CA PHE A 114 -7.48 5.88 4.84
C PHE A 114 -8.35 6.89 4.09
N LEU A 115 -9.66 6.87 4.33
CA LEU A 115 -10.58 7.83 3.70
C LEU A 115 -10.28 9.27 4.12
N GLU A 116 -9.93 9.50 5.38
CA GLU A 116 -9.47 10.81 5.87
C GLU A 116 -8.16 11.23 5.17
N TRP A 117 -7.24 10.30 5.01
CA TRP A 117 -5.95 10.54 4.38
C TRP A 117 -6.10 10.91 2.90
N ILE A 118 -6.89 10.16 2.13
CA ILE A 118 -7.18 10.47 0.73
C ILE A 118 -7.76 11.87 0.59
N ALA A 119 -8.71 12.24 1.46
CA ALA A 119 -9.37 13.53 1.41
C ALA A 119 -8.42 14.71 1.63
N ARG A 120 -7.20 14.46 2.08
CA ARG A 120 -6.19 15.49 2.36
C ARG A 120 -5.14 15.66 1.26
N THR A 121 -5.07 14.74 0.32
CA THR A 121 -3.92 14.65 -0.58
C THR A 121 -4.18 15.02 -2.03
N ASP A 122 -5.44 15.28 -2.45
CA ASP A 122 -5.76 15.49 -3.84
C ASP A 122 -6.76 16.64 -4.09
N ALA A 123 -7.12 16.85 -5.37
CA ALA A 123 -8.09 17.88 -5.80
C ALA A 123 -9.48 17.65 -5.19
N TYR A 124 -9.85 16.41 -4.89
CA TYR A 124 -11.11 16.08 -4.24
C TYR A 124 -11.18 16.68 -2.83
N ALA A 125 -10.08 16.68 -2.10
CA ALA A 125 -10.01 17.32 -0.78
C ALA A 125 -10.25 18.83 -0.86
N ALA A 126 -9.76 19.50 -1.89
CA ALA A 126 -9.99 20.93 -2.11
C ALA A 126 -11.49 21.20 -2.40
N ASP A 127 -12.12 20.39 -3.24
CA ASP A 127 -13.55 20.51 -3.53
C ASP A 127 -14.39 20.29 -2.28
N GLN A 128 -14.07 19.32 -1.45
CA GLN A 128 -14.75 19.06 -0.19
C GLN A 128 -14.67 20.26 0.75
N LYS A 129 -13.54 20.91 0.83
CA LYS A 129 -13.37 22.12 1.65
C LYS A 129 -14.21 23.28 1.14
N GLN A 130 -14.30 23.47 -0.17
CA GLN A 130 -15.14 24.51 -0.78
C GLN A 130 -16.62 24.27 -0.49
N HIS A 131 -17.08 23.03 -0.60
CA HIS A 131 -18.48 22.67 -0.31
C HIS A 131 -18.83 22.79 1.17
N ARG A 132 -17.88 22.59 2.09
CA ARG A 132 -18.10 22.74 3.52
C ARG A 132 -18.14 24.18 3.99
N SER A 133 -17.58 25.11 3.25
CA SER A 133 -17.57 26.53 3.60
C SER A 133 -18.84 27.26 3.13
N VAL A 134 -19.76 26.55 2.52
CA VAL A 134 -21.08 27.03 2.12
C VAL A 134 -22.13 26.52 3.10
#